data_bb9b4e644b4b389161ea45b72cb51986
#
_entry.id   bb9b4e644b4b389161ea45b72cb51986
#
_cell.length_a   1.000
_cell.length_b   1.000
_cell.length_c   1.000
_cell.angle_alpha   90.00
_cell.angle_beta   90.00
_cell.angle_gamma   90.00
#
_symmetry.space_group_name_H-M   'P 1'
#
loop_
_entity.id
_entity.type
_entity.pdbx_description
1 polymer ?
#
loop_
_entity_poly.entity_id
_entity_poly.type
_entity_poly.pdbx_seq_one_letter_code
_entity_poly.pdbx_strand_id
1 'polypeptide(L)'
;FEISVPNRADLPKGKKVLMGMIPRSSDELILCVDSDFDFLFADRTEQSREVNNARYMFHTYAYATENFLCYAPSLHNVCVKATKNDTRIFDFVRFMHEYSCTIYPLFLWYAYSAQLSSENVFPLIDFKSAVRIGYLDLADNGEKTLEWLRRNVAKREEMLRKRNPKMIEPMKEFEEQLRGRGLTPENAYLFMHGHTLMDNVVMILLNSVCEKLRAMSIAKITASKKQGVALKNEMANYTNSLRSIRDVLLDNENYTKCPLYKRLQRDIEKYIARTIWNMKRSGA
;
A
#
# COMPACT_ATOMS: atom_id res chain seq x y z
N PHE A 1 -10.40 -22.42 7.23
CA PHE A 1 -11.30 -21.40 6.64
C PHE A 1 -11.55 -21.73 5.17
N GLU A 2 -12.81 -21.65 4.73
CA GLU A 2 -13.15 -21.60 3.32
C GLU A 2 -13.24 -20.13 2.91
N ILE A 3 -12.52 -19.78 1.82
CA ILE A 3 -12.52 -18.40 1.31
C ILE A 3 -13.56 -18.32 0.18
N SER A 4 -14.60 -17.53 0.39
CA SER A 4 -15.61 -17.24 -0.63
C SER A 4 -15.45 -15.81 -1.13
N VAL A 5 -15.29 -15.65 -2.45
CA VAL A 5 -15.27 -14.32 -3.09
C VAL A 5 -16.57 -14.16 -3.90
N PRO A 6 -17.20 -12.97 -3.87
CA PRO A 6 -18.35 -12.71 -4.73
C PRO A 6 -17.91 -12.78 -6.20
N ASN A 7 -18.19 -13.90 -6.88
CA ASN A 7 -17.71 -14.16 -8.25
C ASN A 7 -18.79 -14.11 -9.32
N ARG A 8 -20.03 -13.79 -8.96
CA ARG A 8 -21.13 -13.62 -9.94
C ARG A 8 -21.07 -12.21 -10.53
N ALA A 9 -21.06 -12.14 -11.87
CA ALA A 9 -20.93 -10.88 -12.61
C ALA A 9 -22.15 -9.95 -12.44
N ASP A 10 -23.30 -10.53 -12.16
CA ASP A 10 -24.62 -9.88 -12.05
C ASP A 10 -24.94 -9.37 -10.64
N LEU A 11 -24.10 -9.66 -9.63
CA LEU A 11 -24.31 -9.20 -8.26
C LEU A 11 -23.50 -7.94 -7.94
N PRO A 12 -24.04 -7.05 -7.10
CA PRO A 12 -23.27 -5.96 -6.54
C PRO A 12 -22.00 -6.50 -5.86
N LYS A 13 -20.87 -5.82 -6.09
CA LYS A 13 -19.56 -6.22 -5.57
C LYS A 13 -19.02 -5.14 -4.64
N GLY A 14 -18.04 -5.54 -3.82
CA GLY A 14 -17.27 -4.65 -2.99
C GLY A 14 -17.80 -4.49 -1.57
N LYS A 15 -17.16 -3.57 -0.84
CA LYS A 15 -17.35 -3.35 0.60
C LYS A 15 -18.81 -3.14 1.01
N LYS A 16 -19.60 -2.38 0.25
CA LYS A 16 -21.02 -2.13 0.58
C LYS A 16 -21.86 -3.41 0.70
N VAL A 17 -21.57 -4.41 -0.14
CA VAL A 17 -22.27 -5.70 -0.07
C VAL A 17 -21.93 -6.43 1.22
N LEU A 18 -20.64 -6.48 1.56
CA LEU A 18 -20.16 -7.11 2.80
C LEU A 18 -20.71 -6.38 4.04
N MET A 19 -20.77 -5.06 4.01
CA MET A 19 -21.40 -4.28 5.09
C MET A 19 -22.87 -4.64 5.28
N GLY A 20 -23.62 -4.81 4.20
CA GLY A 20 -25.02 -5.30 4.28
C GLY A 20 -25.16 -6.72 4.84
N MET A 21 -24.08 -7.48 4.93
CA MET A 21 -24.03 -8.81 5.54
C MET A 21 -23.66 -8.79 7.04
N ILE A 22 -23.29 -7.66 7.63
CA ILE A 22 -22.92 -7.55 9.06
C ILE A 22 -23.98 -8.19 9.99
N PRO A 23 -25.30 -7.98 9.80
CA PRO A 23 -26.31 -8.60 10.65
C PRO A 23 -26.36 -10.14 10.57
N ARG A 24 -25.78 -10.71 9.51
CA ARG A 24 -25.73 -12.17 9.27
C ARG A 24 -24.37 -12.78 9.64
N SER A 25 -23.38 -11.94 9.97
CA SER A 25 -22.04 -12.40 10.37
C SER A 25 -22.09 -13.14 11.70
N SER A 26 -21.26 -14.17 11.84
CA SER A 26 -21.25 -15.07 13.00
C SER A 26 -19.88 -15.71 13.18
N ASP A 27 -19.73 -16.59 14.19
CA ASP A 27 -18.52 -17.42 14.36
C ASP A 27 -18.27 -18.37 13.14
N GLU A 28 -19.28 -18.57 12.26
CA GLU A 28 -19.14 -19.36 11.03
C GLU A 28 -18.99 -18.49 9.77
N LEU A 29 -19.37 -17.21 9.84
CA LEU A 29 -19.30 -16.27 8.72
C LEU A 29 -18.58 -14.99 9.13
N ILE A 30 -17.31 -14.90 8.82
CA ILE A 30 -16.50 -13.69 8.98
C ILE A 30 -16.44 -12.88 7.68
N LEU A 31 -16.37 -11.57 7.82
CA LEU A 31 -16.29 -10.62 6.72
C LEU A 31 -14.91 -9.99 6.70
N CYS A 32 -14.29 -9.91 5.52
CA CYS A 32 -12.97 -9.29 5.35
C CYS A 32 -13.07 -8.16 4.30
N VAL A 33 -12.61 -6.97 4.66
CA VAL A 33 -12.70 -5.78 3.80
C VAL A 33 -11.39 -5.00 3.80
N ASP A 34 -11.18 -4.22 2.75
CA ASP A 34 -10.17 -3.16 2.79
C ASP A 34 -10.62 -2.06 3.74
N SER A 35 -9.66 -1.52 4.49
CA SER A 35 -9.98 -0.45 5.44
C SER A 35 -10.42 0.83 4.74
N ASP A 36 -9.83 1.16 3.59
CA ASP A 36 -9.89 2.52 3.04
C ASP A 36 -9.44 3.52 4.14
N PHE A 37 -10.28 4.49 4.50
CA PHE A 37 -10.04 5.35 5.65
C PHE A 37 -10.74 4.91 6.94
N ASP A 38 -11.52 3.83 6.93
CA ASP A 38 -12.40 3.49 8.07
C ASP A 38 -11.61 3.29 9.36
N PHE A 39 -10.43 2.66 9.29
CA PHE A 39 -9.58 2.54 10.46
C PHE A 39 -9.14 3.90 11.01
N LEU A 40 -8.69 4.81 10.16
CA LEU A 40 -8.24 6.14 10.58
C LEU A 40 -9.40 7.03 11.07
N PHE A 41 -10.55 6.92 10.43
CA PHE A 41 -11.70 7.75 10.76
C PHE A 41 -12.40 7.32 12.06
N ALA A 42 -12.19 6.10 12.50
CA ALA A 42 -12.81 5.56 13.72
C ALA A 42 -14.35 5.73 13.71
N ASP A 43 -14.88 6.63 14.54
CA ASP A 43 -16.33 6.87 14.68
C ASP A 43 -16.83 8.09 13.89
N ARG A 44 -16.00 8.69 13.05
CA ARG A 44 -16.32 9.94 12.34
C ARG A 44 -17.39 9.79 11.26
N THR A 45 -17.46 8.62 10.64
CA THR A 45 -18.49 8.30 9.66
C THR A 45 -19.28 7.08 10.13
N GLU A 46 -20.51 6.94 9.67
CA GLU A 46 -21.33 5.76 9.97
C GLU A 46 -20.63 4.48 9.49
N GLN A 47 -20.13 4.49 8.25
CA GLN A 47 -19.39 3.36 7.69
C GLN A 47 -18.17 2.99 8.55
N SER A 48 -17.34 3.95 8.91
CA SER A 48 -16.13 3.68 9.70
C SER A 48 -16.46 3.14 11.10
N ARG A 49 -17.56 3.62 11.71
CA ARG A 49 -18.06 3.09 12.98
C ARG A 49 -18.49 1.63 12.86
N GLU A 50 -19.25 1.30 11.82
CA GLU A 50 -19.68 -0.08 11.57
C GLU A 50 -18.48 -1.01 11.33
N VAL A 51 -17.56 -0.63 10.44
CA VAL A 51 -16.36 -1.44 10.12
C VAL A 51 -15.48 -1.68 11.35
N ASN A 52 -15.26 -0.64 12.18
CA ASN A 52 -14.40 -0.78 13.36
C ASN A 52 -15.04 -1.55 14.51
N ASN A 53 -16.38 -1.57 14.61
CA ASN A 53 -17.10 -2.15 15.77
C ASN A 53 -17.77 -3.50 15.46
N ALA A 54 -17.88 -3.89 14.19
CA ALA A 54 -18.50 -5.17 13.82
C ALA A 54 -17.62 -6.35 14.27
N ARG A 55 -18.20 -7.20 15.16
CA ARG A 55 -17.49 -8.28 15.85
C ARG A 55 -16.82 -9.30 14.92
N TYR A 56 -17.41 -9.57 13.78
CA TYR A 56 -16.99 -10.59 12.82
C TYR A 56 -16.48 -9.98 11.52
N MET A 57 -16.11 -8.70 11.54
CA MET A 57 -15.51 -8.02 10.41
C MET A 57 -14.04 -7.72 10.69
N PHE A 58 -13.20 -8.12 9.76
CA PHE A 58 -11.77 -7.82 9.75
C PHE A 58 -11.45 -6.87 8.61
N HIS A 59 -10.51 -5.97 8.84
CA HIS A 59 -10.07 -5.02 7.81
C HIS A 59 -8.54 -4.89 7.80
N THR A 60 -7.99 -4.39 6.71
CA THR A 60 -6.53 -4.36 6.47
C THR A 60 -5.73 -3.49 7.44
N TYR A 61 -6.34 -2.58 8.20
CA TYR A 61 -5.66 -1.50 8.93
C TYR A 61 -4.86 -0.52 8.05
N ALA A 62 -4.16 -0.99 7.03
CA ALA A 62 -3.70 -0.18 5.91
C ALA A 62 -4.89 0.23 5.02
N TYR A 63 -4.69 1.13 4.07
CA TYR A 63 -5.79 1.54 3.17
C TYR A 63 -6.40 0.33 2.46
N ALA A 64 -5.58 -0.48 1.81
CA ALA A 64 -5.98 -1.69 1.10
C ALA A 64 -4.86 -2.74 1.11
N THR A 65 -5.13 -3.91 0.53
CA THR A 65 -4.16 -5.00 0.41
C THR A 65 -2.89 -4.59 -0.35
N GLU A 66 -3.03 -3.75 -1.39
CA GLU A 66 -1.90 -3.22 -2.17
C GLU A 66 -0.88 -2.48 -1.31
N ASN A 67 -1.31 -1.82 -0.23
CA ASN A 67 -0.39 -1.13 0.67
C ASN A 67 0.53 -2.11 1.42
N PHE A 68 0.08 -3.34 1.70
CA PHE A 68 0.93 -4.40 2.23
C PHE A 68 1.91 -4.92 1.18
N LEU A 69 1.42 -5.20 -0.05
CA LEU A 69 2.28 -5.65 -1.14
C LEU A 69 3.41 -4.63 -1.42
N CYS A 70 3.11 -3.34 -1.26
CA CYS A 70 4.01 -2.21 -1.44
C CYS A 70 4.82 -1.82 -0.17
N TYR A 71 4.86 -2.67 0.85
CA TYR A 71 5.62 -2.40 2.07
C TYR A 71 7.11 -2.25 1.80
N ALA A 72 7.66 -1.07 2.04
CA ALA A 72 9.00 -0.67 1.63
C ALA A 72 10.12 -1.68 1.96
N PRO A 73 10.19 -2.25 3.20
CA PRO A 73 11.21 -3.24 3.55
C PRO A 73 11.18 -4.53 2.71
N SER A 74 10.08 -4.82 2.01
CA SER A 74 9.92 -6.03 1.20
C SER A 74 10.30 -5.85 -0.27
N LEU A 75 10.42 -4.61 -0.77
CA LEU A 75 10.55 -4.30 -2.20
C LEU A 75 11.87 -4.77 -2.81
N HIS A 76 12.99 -4.74 -2.05
CA HIS A 76 14.25 -5.28 -2.54
C HIS A 76 14.12 -6.76 -2.93
N ASN A 77 13.41 -7.54 -2.13
CA ASN A 77 13.19 -8.97 -2.44
C ASN A 77 12.36 -9.17 -3.72
N VAL A 78 11.45 -8.26 -4.04
CA VAL A 78 10.73 -8.25 -5.34
C VAL A 78 11.74 -8.11 -6.49
N CYS A 79 12.70 -7.16 -6.39
CA CYS A 79 13.76 -7.00 -7.38
C CYS A 79 14.61 -8.28 -7.53
N VAL A 80 15.02 -8.89 -6.42
CA VAL A 80 15.80 -10.14 -6.43
C VAL A 80 15.05 -11.26 -7.14
N LYS A 81 13.79 -11.48 -6.80
CA LYS A 81 12.96 -12.50 -7.43
C LYS A 81 12.73 -12.25 -8.92
N ALA A 82 12.57 -10.98 -9.34
CA ALA A 82 12.30 -10.60 -10.72
C ALA A 82 13.55 -10.61 -11.62
N THR A 83 14.74 -10.33 -11.06
CA THR A 83 15.98 -10.11 -11.84
C THR A 83 17.07 -11.13 -11.61
N LYS A 84 16.93 -11.98 -10.56
CA LYS A 84 17.97 -12.92 -10.10
C LYS A 84 19.28 -12.21 -9.69
N ASN A 85 19.19 -10.94 -9.27
CA ASN A 85 20.32 -10.12 -8.84
C ASN A 85 20.02 -9.48 -7.49
N ASP A 86 20.87 -9.76 -6.47
CA ASP A 86 20.72 -9.28 -5.09
C ASP A 86 21.59 -8.04 -4.79
N THR A 87 22.12 -7.38 -5.83
CA THR A 87 22.92 -6.18 -5.62
C THR A 87 22.04 -5.03 -5.13
N ARG A 88 22.40 -4.42 -4.01
CA ARG A 88 21.67 -3.29 -3.44
C ARG A 88 22.13 -1.99 -4.08
N ILE A 89 21.37 -1.50 -5.06
CA ILE A 89 21.64 -0.25 -5.78
C ILE A 89 20.67 0.87 -5.39
N PHE A 90 19.66 0.55 -4.57
CA PHE A 90 18.62 1.50 -4.15
C PHE A 90 18.07 1.12 -2.77
N ASP A 91 17.92 2.11 -1.89
CA ASP A 91 17.32 1.96 -0.56
C ASP A 91 15.84 2.34 -0.63
N PHE A 92 14.99 1.32 -0.82
CA PHE A 92 13.54 1.51 -0.86
C PHE A 92 12.98 2.03 0.46
N VAL A 93 13.55 1.65 1.60
CA VAL A 93 13.07 2.07 2.92
C VAL A 93 13.28 3.56 3.10
N ARG A 94 14.50 4.03 2.82
CA ARG A 94 14.84 5.46 2.89
C ARG A 94 13.98 6.27 1.92
N PHE A 95 13.88 5.84 0.65
CA PHE A 95 13.09 6.56 -0.35
C PHE A 95 11.61 6.66 0.06
N MET A 96 10.98 5.55 0.44
CA MET A 96 9.56 5.52 0.80
C MET A 96 9.26 6.30 2.09
N HIS A 97 10.21 6.35 3.03
CA HIS A 97 10.12 7.22 4.20
C HIS A 97 10.08 8.70 3.79
N GLU A 98 11.02 9.15 2.97
CA GLU A 98 11.08 10.54 2.49
C GLU A 98 9.91 10.89 1.57
N TYR A 99 9.49 9.96 0.72
CA TYR A 99 8.27 10.08 -0.10
C TYR A 99 7.04 10.30 0.79
N SER A 100 6.86 9.46 1.79
CA SER A 100 5.74 9.52 2.73
C SER A 100 5.68 10.84 3.47
N CYS A 101 6.81 11.31 4.03
CA CYS A 101 6.91 12.62 4.67
C CYS A 101 6.57 13.76 3.69
N THR A 102 7.03 13.63 2.45
CA THR A 102 6.79 14.65 1.41
C THR A 102 5.31 14.79 1.07
N ILE A 103 4.60 13.68 0.90
CA ILE A 103 3.18 13.71 0.51
C ILE A 103 2.23 13.96 1.67
N TYR A 104 2.71 13.87 2.92
CA TYR A 104 1.89 13.92 4.13
C TYR A 104 0.94 15.11 4.21
N PRO A 105 1.34 16.36 3.90
CA PRO A 105 0.42 17.48 3.91
C PRO A 105 -0.76 17.30 2.94
N LEU A 106 -0.51 16.83 1.73
CA LEU A 106 -1.57 16.57 0.75
C LEU A 106 -2.42 15.36 1.11
N PHE A 107 -1.82 14.36 1.76
CA PHE A 107 -2.57 13.23 2.31
C PHE A 107 -3.59 13.69 3.35
N LEU A 108 -3.22 14.62 4.24
CA LEU A 108 -4.16 15.18 5.22
C LEU A 108 -5.32 15.92 4.54
N TRP A 109 -5.05 16.72 3.50
CA TRP A 109 -6.09 17.37 2.70
C TRP A 109 -7.03 16.35 2.05
N TYR A 110 -6.47 15.30 1.46
CA TYR A 110 -7.24 14.24 0.82
C TYR A 110 -8.12 13.48 1.83
N ALA A 111 -7.54 13.04 2.95
CA ALA A 111 -8.27 12.33 3.98
C ALA A 111 -9.34 13.22 4.63
N TYR A 112 -9.03 14.49 4.94
CA TYR A 112 -9.99 15.44 5.48
C TYR A 112 -11.15 15.70 4.51
N SER A 113 -10.85 15.87 3.24
CA SER A 113 -11.85 16.05 2.19
C SER A 113 -12.77 14.82 2.03
N ALA A 114 -12.21 13.61 2.16
CA ALA A 114 -12.97 12.38 2.00
C ALA A 114 -14.03 12.14 3.09
N GLN A 115 -13.86 12.72 4.30
CA GLN A 115 -14.88 12.63 5.37
C GLN A 115 -16.03 13.64 5.21
N LEU A 116 -15.83 14.71 4.40
CA LEU A 116 -16.83 15.74 4.20
C LEU A 116 -17.87 15.27 3.17
N SER A 117 -19.12 15.12 3.59
CA SER A 117 -20.19 14.60 2.71
C SER A 117 -20.58 15.54 1.58
N SER A 118 -20.34 16.85 1.72
CA SER A 118 -20.87 17.91 0.85
C SER A 118 -19.81 18.68 0.06
N GLU A 119 -18.56 18.69 0.46
CA GLU A 119 -17.50 19.50 -0.14
C GLU A 119 -16.21 18.70 -0.33
N ASN A 120 -16.08 18.03 -1.46
CA ASN A 120 -14.83 17.35 -1.79
C ASN A 120 -13.83 18.35 -2.42
N VAL A 121 -13.12 19.10 -1.58
CA VAL A 121 -12.17 20.14 -2.01
C VAL A 121 -10.87 19.61 -2.60
N PHE A 122 -10.54 18.35 -2.32
CA PHE A 122 -9.33 17.69 -2.83
C PHE A 122 -9.60 16.22 -3.12
N PRO A 123 -10.26 15.91 -4.24
CA PRO A 123 -10.67 14.54 -4.60
C PRO A 123 -9.49 13.64 -4.94
N LEU A 124 -9.75 12.34 -4.97
CA LEU A 124 -8.74 11.31 -5.30
C LEU A 124 -7.98 11.59 -6.59
N ILE A 125 -8.64 12.09 -7.63
CA ILE A 125 -7.99 12.36 -8.92
C ILE A 125 -6.90 13.43 -8.80
N ASP A 126 -7.16 14.48 -8.01
CA ASP A 126 -6.21 15.55 -7.74
C ASP A 126 -5.06 15.07 -6.86
N PHE A 127 -5.37 14.29 -5.82
CA PHE A 127 -4.36 13.64 -4.97
C PHE A 127 -3.45 12.74 -5.80
N LYS A 128 -4.01 11.82 -6.60
CA LYS A 128 -3.24 10.93 -7.51
C LYS A 128 -2.27 11.72 -8.40
N SER A 129 -2.76 12.79 -9.00
CA SER A 129 -1.95 13.65 -9.87
C SER A 129 -0.81 14.33 -9.13
N ALA A 130 -1.05 14.76 -7.88
CA ALA A 130 -0.09 15.52 -7.09
C ALA A 130 1.03 14.67 -6.47
N VAL A 131 0.75 13.40 -6.14
CA VAL A 131 1.67 12.52 -5.40
C VAL A 131 2.41 11.51 -6.29
N ARG A 132 2.08 11.42 -7.58
CA ARG A 132 2.77 10.51 -8.50
C ARG A 132 4.22 10.91 -8.70
N ILE A 133 5.10 9.94 -8.85
CA ILE A 133 6.45 10.15 -9.38
C ILE A 133 6.43 9.92 -10.90
N GLY A 134 6.97 10.86 -11.67
CA GLY A 134 6.96 10.77 -13.14
C GLY A 134 7.98 9.74 -13.62
N TYR A 135 9.20 9.81 -13.11
CA TYR A 135 10.26 8.86 -13.34
C TYR A 135 11.22 8.83 -12.14
N LEU A 136 12.03 7.80 -12.01
CA LEU A 136 13.05 7.69 -10.95
C LEU A 136 14.45 7.94 -11.49
N ASP A 137 15.12 8.98 -10.98
CA ASP A 137 16.57 9.09 -11.07
C ASP A 137 17.19 8.25 -9.95
N LEU A 138 18.00 7.25 -10.31
CA LEU A 138 18.63 6.35 -9.32
C LEU A 138 19.82 7.00 -8.59
N ALA A 139 20.34 8.14 -9.08
CA ALA A 139 21.41 8.85 -8.41
C ALA A 139 20.93 9.34 -7.03
N ASP A 140 21.84 9.31 -6.06
CA ASP A 140 21.57 9.76 -4.69
C ASP A 140 20.27 9.21 -4.09
N ASN A 141 19.99 7.95 -4.41
CA ASN A 141 18.77 7.25 -3.96
C ASN A 141 17.47 7.95 -4.34
N GLY A 142 17.42 8.57 -5.51
CA GLY A 142 16.21 9.22 -6.02
C GLY A 142 16.00 10.67 -5.55
N GLU A 143 17.02 11.32 -5.01
CA GLU A 143 16.89 12.66 -4.41
C GLU A 143 16.31 13.70 -5.37
N LYS A 144 16.76 13.73 -6.63
CA LYS A 144 16.18 14.65 -7.64
C LYS A 144 14.69 14.43 -7.89
N THR A 145 14.25 13.18 -7.85
CA THR A 145 12.83 12.82 -7.96
C THR A 145 12.05 13.36 -6.76
N LEU A 146 12.59 13.20 -5.55
CA LEU A 146 11.99 13.71 -4.30
C LEU A 146 11.98 15.25 -4.25
N GLU A 147 13.02 15.92 -4.69
CA GLU A 147 13.06 17.40 -4.77
C GLU A 147 11.99 17.95 -5.71
N TRP A 148 11.79 17.30 -6.86
CA TRP A 148 10.72 17.67 -7.78
C TRP A 148 9.35 17.47 -7.12
N LEU A 149 9.15 16.35 -6.42
CA LEU A 149 7.91 16.05 -5.71
C LEU A 149 7.65 17.08 -4.59
N ARG A 150 8.66 17.40 -3.76
CA ARG A 150 8.56 18.41 -2.68
C ARG A 150 8.08 19.75 -3.22
N ARG A 151 8.65 20.22 -4.33
CA ARG A 151 8.24 21.50 -4.96
C ARG A 151 6.78 21.46 -5.42
N ASN A 152 6.36 20.36 -6.04
CA ASN A 152 4.98 20.23 -6.51
C ASN A 152 3.97 20.13 -5.36
N VAL A 153 4.29 19.36 -4.34
CA VAL A 153 3.47 19.22 -3.13
C VAL A 153 3.32 20.56 -2.44
N ALA A 154 4.43 21.28 -2.18
CA ALA A 154 4.40 22.59 -1.52
C ALA A 154 3.54 23.60 -2.29
N LYS A 155 3.68 23.66 -3.62
CA LYS A 155 2.84 24.52 -4.46
C LYS A 155 1.34 24.17 -4.36
N ARG A 156 1.01 22.89 -4.39
CA ARG A 156 -0.38 22.43 -4.32
C ARG A 156 -0.97 22.69 -2.92
N GLU A 157 -0.20 22.42 -1.87
CA GLU A 157 -0.62 22.71 -0.49
C GLU A 157 -0.89 24.20 -0.28
N GLU A 158 0.01 25.08 -0.75
CA GLU A 158 -0.19 26.53 -0.67
C GLU A 158 -1.49 26.97 -1.35
N MET A 159 -1.79 26.41 -2.53
CA MET A 159 -3.05 26.69 -3.24
C MET A 159 -4.28 26.23 -2.45
N LEU A 160 -4.23 25.04 -1.85
CA LEU A 160 -5.32 24.51 -1.03
C LEU A 160 -5.56 25.38 0.21
N ARG A 161 -4.51 25.78 0.92
CA ARG A 161 -4.57 26.67 2.08
C ARG A 161 -5.17 28.03 1.74
N LYS A 162 -4.76 28.64 0.62
CA LYS A 162 -5.29 29.93 0.14
C LYS A 162 -6.77 29.86 -0.21
N ARG A 163 -7.20 28.77 -0.85
CA ARG A 163 -8.60 28.57 -1.28
C ARG A 163 -9.53 28.19 -0.13
N ASN A 164 -9.01 27.52 0.89
CA ASN A 164 -9.82 26.93 1.96
C ASN A 164 -9.32 27.34 3.37
N PRO A 165 -9.19 28.65 3.68
CA PRO A 165 -8.60 29.09 4.94
C PRO A 165 -9.38 28.63 6.19
N LYS A 166 -10.69 28.44 6.07
CA LYS A 166 -11.56 27.95 7.16
C LYS A 166 -11.32 26.49 7.54
N MET A 167 -10.67 25.69 6.68
CA MET A 167 -10.40 24.28 6.94
C MET A 167 -9.09 24.06 7.69
N ILE A 168 -8.23 25.07 7.79
CA ILE A 168 -6.87 24.92 8.36
C ILE A 168 -6.94 24.52 9.84
N GLU A 169 -7.76 25.19 10.63
CA GLU A 169 -7.84 24.92 12.06
C GLU A 169 -8.54 23.57 12.37
N PRO A 170 -9.69 23.25 11.78
CA PRO A 170 -10.29 21.93 11.93
C PRO A 170 -9.38 20.78 11.46
N MET A 171 -8.52 21.00 10.45
CA MET A 171 -7.57 19.99 9.97
C MET A 171 -6.48 19.67 10.99
N LYS A 172 -6.08 20.60 11.86
CA LYS A 172 -5.12 20.32 12.93
C LYS A 172 -5.68 19.31 13.94
N GLU A 173 -6.90 19.54 14.40
CA GLU A 173 -7.58 18.60 15.29
C GLU A 173 -7.77 17.23 14.63
N PHE A 174 -8.13 17.22 13.34
CA PHE A 174 -8.23 15.98 12.56
C PHE A 174 -6.89 15.26 12.48
N GLU A 175 -5.79 15.94 12.20
CA GLU A 175 -4.45 15.36 12.19
C GLU A 175 -4.09 14.72 13.53
N GLU A 176 -4.34 15.40 14.65
CA GLU A 176 -4.08 14.86 15.99
C GLU A 176 -4.83 13.55 16.24
N GLN A 177 -6.09 13.49 15.82
CA GLN A 177 -6.91 12.28 15.94
C GLN A 177 -6.35 11.13 15.06
N LEU A 178 -5.94 11.41 13.83
CA LEU A 178 -5.30 10.40 12.98
C LEU A 178 -3.96 9.92 13.56
N ARG A 179 -3.19 10.82 14.17
CA ARG A 179 -1.95 10.48 14.89
C ARG A 179 -2.24 9.56 16.08
N GLY A 180 -3.31 9.79 16.82
CA GLY A 180 -3.79 8.90 17.88
C GLY A 180 -4.15 7.50 17.38
N ARG A 181 -4.44 7.34 16.09
CA ARG A 181 -4.67 6.05 15.42
C ARG A 181 -3.40 5.42 14.83
N GLY A 182 -2.25 6.07 14.97
CA GLY A 182 -0.95 5.58 14.52
C GLY A 182 -0.49 6.10 13.15
N LEU A 183 -1.17 7.11 12.58
CA LEU A 183 -0.67 7.81 11.41
C LEU A 183 0.53 8.68 11.80
N THR A 184 1.59 8.60 11.00
CA THR A 184 2.75 9.50 11.09
C THR A 184 3.15 9.96 9.68
N PRO A 185 3.94 11.03 9.54
CA PRO A 185 4.47 11.42 8.24
C PRO A 185 5.20 10.28 7.51
N GLU A 186 5.94 9.45 8.25
CA GLU A 186 6.79 8.38 7.72
C GLU A 186 5.98 7.18 7.19
N ASN A 187 4.75 6.98 7.69
CA ASN A 187 3.93 5.83 7.33
C ASN A 187 2.67 6.17 6.53
N ALA A 188 2.46 7.45 6.16
CA ALA A 188 1.27 7.89 5.43
C ALA A 188 1.07 7.14 4.09
N TYR A 189 2.16 6.65 3.47
CA TYR A 189 2.06 5.83 2.27
C TYR A 189 1.27 4.53 2.48
N LEU A 190 1.21 3.99 3.70
CA LEU A 190 0.41 2.80 4.02
C LEU A 190 -1.10 3.10 4.12
N PHE A 191 -1.47 4.36 4.23
CA PHE A 191 -2.86 4.82 4.38
C PHE A 191 -3.40 5.55 3.15
N MET A 192 -2.58 5.74 2.12
CA MET A 192 -3.04 6.33 0.86
C MET A 192 -3.70 5.28 -0.03
N HIS A 193 -4.49 5.71 -1.00
CA HIS A 193 -5.17 4.85 -1.97
C HIS A 193 -4.21 3.82 -2.60
N GLY A 194 -4.50 2.52 -2.42
CA GLY A 194 -3.59 1.41 -2.70
C GLY A 194 -3.14 1.34 -4.16
N HIS A 195 -4.06 1.41 -5.13
CA HIS A 195 -3.69 1.43 -6.54
C HIS A 195 -2.84 2.64 -6.92
N THR A 196 -3.06 3.81 -6.29
CA THR A 196 -2.20 4.98 -6.52
C THR A 196 -0.78 4.73 -6.03
N LEU A 197 -0.62 4.13 -4.86
CA LEU A 197 0.69 3.74 -4.34
C LEU A 197 1.37 2.73 -5.27
N MET A 198 0.67 1.67 -5.63
CA MET A 198 1.22 0.60 -6.45
C MET A 198 1.62 1.09 -7.85
N ASP A 199 0.69 1.68 -8.59
CA ASP A 199 0.89 1.96 -10.01
C ASP A 199 1.68 3.25 -10.27
N ASN A 200 1.48 4.29 -9.44
CA ASN A 200 2.05 5.62 -9.67
C ASN A 200 3.35 5.87 -8.89
N VAL A 201 3.75 4.94 -8.03
CA VAL A 201 4.96 5.06 -7.22
C VAL A 201 5.77 3.77 -7.27
N VAL A 202 5.31 2.70 -6.64
CA VAL A 202 6.11 1.50 -6.40
C VAL A 202 6.49 0.79 -7.70
N MET A 203 5.59 0.67 -8.68
CA MET A 203 5.93 0.08 -9.98
C MET A 203 6.96 0.89 -10.75
N ILE A 204 6.97 2.23 -10.62
CA ILE A 204 7.99 3.08 -11.24
C ILE A 204 9.35 2.84 -10.59
N LEU A 205 9.41 2.77 -9.25
CA LEU A 205 10.63 2.43 -8.51
C LEU A 205 11.17 1.05 -8.92
N LEU A 206 10.31 0.03 -8.87
CA LEU A 206 10.69 -1.34 -9.17
C LEU A 206 11.17 -1.50 -10.62
N ASN A 207 10.48 -0.89 -11.59
CA ASN A 207 10.88 -0.94 -13.00
C ASN A 207 12.29 -0.36 -13.18
N SER A 208 12.54 0.86 -12.69
CA SER A 208 13.84 1.53 -12.84
C SER A 208 14.98 0.75 -12.18
N VAL A 209 14.75 0.23 -10.96
CA VAL A 209 15.75 -0.56 -10.24
C VAL A 209 16.00 -1.90 -10.93
N CYS A 210 14.93 -2.61 -11.32
CA CYS A 210 15.05 -3.92 -11.99
C CYS A 210 15.71 -3.81 -13.35
N GLU A 211 15.42 -2.77 -14.14
CA GLU A 211 16.10 -2.50 -15.43
C GLU A 211 17.61 -2.33 -15.24
N LYS A 212 18.01 -1.55 -14.22
CA LYS A 212 19.44 -1.38 -13.91
C LYS A 212 20.09 -2.68 -13.47
N LEU A 213 19.44 -3.47 -12.59
CA LEU A 213 19.93 -4.78 -12.15
C LEU A 213 20.05 -5.77 -13.28
N ARG A 214 19.09 -5.81 -14.21
CA ARG A 214 19.14 -6.64 -15.43
C ARG A 214 20.32 -6.22 -16.32
N ALA A 215 20.51 -4.92 -16.55
CA ALA A 215 21.64 -4.40 -17.33
C ALA A 215 22.98 -4.79 -16.70
N MET A 216 23.12 -4.72 -15.39
CA MET A 216 24.33 -5.15 -14.66
C MET A 216 24.59 -6.66 -14.85
N SER A 217 23.56 -7.49 -14.76
CA SER A 217 23.69 -8.95 -14.96
C SER A 217 24.07 -9.28 -16.40
N ILE A 218 23.46 -8.64 -17.40
CA ILE A 218 23.78 -8.78 -18.82
C ILE A 218 25.24 -8.38 -19.06
N ALA A 219 25.67 -7.22 -18.54
CA ALA A 219 27.05 -6.76 -18.67
C ALA A 219 28.06 -7.75 -18.08
N LYS A 220 27.75 -8.33 -16.91
CA LYS A 220 28.57 -9.37 -16.28
C LYS A 220 28.69 -10.62 -17.14
N ILE A 221 27.59 -11.10 -17.73
CA ILE A 221 27.57 -12.26 -18.64
C ILE A 221 28.40 -11.95 -19.89
N THR A 222 28.20 -10.79 -20.50
CA THR A 222 28.93 -10.36 -21.71
C THR A 222 30.43 -10.21 -21.47
N ALA A 223 30.85 -9.73 -20.30
CA ALA A 223 32.25 -9.59 -19.92
C ALA A 223 32.90 -10.92 -19.46
N SER A 224 32.13 -12.03 -19.42
CA SER A 224 32.66 -13.33 -19.06
C SER A 224 33.63 -13.87 -20.15
N LYS A 225 34.53 -14.77 -19.73
CA LYS A 225 35.47 -15.42 -20.69
C LYS A 225 34.79 -16.41 -21.66
N LYS A 226 33.48 -16.62 -21.55
CA LYS A 226 32.70 -17.50 -22.42
C LYS A 226 32.52 -16.88 -23.81
N GLN A 227 32.58 -17.70 -24.85
CA GLN A 227 32.42 -17.26 -26.25
C GLN A 227 31.47 -18.20 -27.00
N GLY A 228 31.01 -17.74 -28.18
CA GLY A 228 30.18 -18.54 -29.08
C GLY A 228 28.91 -19.10 -28.44
N VAL A 229 28.69 -20.39 -28.54
CA VAL A 229 27.48 -21.08 -28.07
C VAL A 229 27.34 -21.01 -26.53
N ALA A 230 28.46 -21.07 -25.79
CA ALA A 230 28.41 -21.02 -24.32
C ALA A 230 27.89 -19.66 -23.82
N LEU A 231 28.30 -18.55 -24.41
CA LEU A 231 27.82 -17.21 -24.09
C LEU A 231 26.33 -17.07 -24.43
N LYS A 232 25.92 -17.56 -25.63
CA LYS A 232 24.50 -17.52 -26.05
C LYS A 232 23.60 -18.30 -25.08
N ASN A 233 24.05 -19.50 -24.66
CA ASN A 233 23.29 -20.33 -23.73
C ASN A 233 23.16 -19.66 -22.35
N GLU A 234 24.23 -19.05 -21.84
CA GLU A 234 24.17 -18.33 -20.55
C GLU A 234 23.22 -17.14 -20.61
N MET A 235 23.28 -16.35 -21.68
CA MET A 235 22.37 -15.24 -21.91
C MET A 235 20.91 -15.70 -21.99
N ALA A 236 20.65 -16.78 -22.74
CA ALA A 236 19.31 -17.37 -22.87
C ALA A 236 18.80 -17.89 -21.52
N ASN A 237 19.63 -18.59 -20.75
CA ASN A 237 19.27 -19.09 -19.41
C ASN A 237 18.94 -17.95 -18.46
N TYR A 238 19.73 -16.86 -18.47
CA TYR A 238 19.44 -15.69 -17.66
C TYR A 238 18.11 -15.06 -18.07
N THR A 239 17.91 -14.79 -19.37
CA THR A 239 16.69 -14.18 -19.88
C THR A 239 15.44 -15.01 -19.53
N ASN A 240 15.52 -16.34 -19.70
CA ASN A 240 14.41 -17.25 -19.36
C ASN A 240 14.15 -17.35 -17.85
N SER A 241 15.10 -16.97 -17.00
CA SER A 241 14.93 -16.95 -15.55
C SER A 241 14.22 -15.71 -15.01
N LEU A 242 14.08 -14.66 -15.82
CA LEU A 242 13.44 -13.41 -15.43
C LEU A 242 11.95 -13.60 -15.24
N ARG A 243 11.41 -12.89 -14.25
CA ARG A 243 9.96 -12.86 -13.97
C ARG A 243 9.37 -11.47 -14.23
N SER A 244 8.08 -11.43 -14.48
CA SER A 244 7.30 -10.19 -14.49
C SER A 244 7.41 -9.50 -13.15
N ILE A 245 7.79 -8.23 -13.14
CA ILE A 245 7.93 -7.44 -11.89
C ILE A 245 6.58 -7.30 -11.21
N ARG A 246 5.51 -7.06 -11.98
CA ARG A 246 4.16 -6.91 -11.46
C ARG A 246 3.67 -8.21 -10.79
N ASP A 247 3.87 -9.36 -11.45
CA ASP A 247 3.43 -10.64 -10.89
C ASP A 247 4.19 -10.97 -9.60
N VAL A 248 5.52 -10.72 -9.58
CA VAL A 248 6.32 -10.90 -8.36
C VAL A 248 5.89 -9.95 -7.23
N LEU A 249 5.46 -8.74 -7.55
CA LEU A 249 4.90 -7.81 -6.55
C LEU A 249 3.55 -8.29 -6.03
N LEU A 250 2.67 -8.80 -6.90
CA LEU A 250 1.38 -9.36 -6.49
C LEU A 250 1.55 -10.65 -5.65
N ASP A 251 2.61 -11.43 -5.90
CA ASP A 251 3.02 -12.60 -5.11
C ASP A 251 3.89 -12.24 -3.88
N ASN A 252 3.99 -10.96 -3.51
CA ASN A 252 4.86 -10.54 -2.42
C ASN A 252 4.22 -10.83 -1.05
N GLU A 253 4.80 -11.76 -0.30
CA GLU A 253 4.36 -12.13 1.06
C GLU A 253 5.28 -11.56 2.17
N ASN A 254 6.35 -10.81 1.80
CA ASN A 254 7.36 -10.36 2.77
C ASN A 254 6.92 -9.15 3.62
N TYR A 255 5.67 -8.74 3.52
CA TYR A 255 5.06 -7.69 4.33
C TYR A 255 4.67 -8.14 5.75
N THR A 256 4.86 -9.40 6.10
CA THR A 256 4.50 -9.96 7.43
C THR A 256 5.16 -9.22 8.61
N LYS A 257 6.23 -8.45 8.35
CA LYS A 257 6.86 -7.57 9.35
C LYS A 257 6.16 -6.21 9.49
N CYS A 258 5.22 -5.86 8.61
CA CYS A 258 4.48 -4.60 8.68
C CYS A 258 3.67 -4.52 9.98
N PRO A 259 3.79 -3.44 10.77
CA PRO A 259 3.05 -3.32 12.05
C PRO A 259 1.54 -3.41 11.90
N LEU A 260 0.97 -2.87 10.81
CA LEU A 260 -0.47 -2.92 10.53
C LEU A 260 -0.92 -4.35 10.19
N TYR A 261 -0.11 -5.11 9.43
CA TYR A 261 -0.38 -6.52 9.17
C TYR A 261 -0.32 -7.36 10.46
N LYS A 262 0.68 -7.13 11.31
CA LYS A 262 0.77 -7.80 12.61
C LYS A 262 -0.42 -7.50 13.52
N ARG A 263 -1.03 -6.33 13.36
CA ARG A 263 -2.26 -5.99 14.09
C ARG A 263 -3.42 -6.85 13.60
N LEU A 264 -3.64 -6.93 12.28
CA LEU A 264 -4.64 -7.80 11.68
C LEU A 264 -4.43 -9.27 12.07
N GLN A 265 -3.19 -9.75 12.00
CA GLN A 265 -2.85 -11.12 12.40
C GLN A 265 -3.24 -11.41 13.85
N ARG A 266 -2.91 -10.51 14.78
CA ARG A 266 -3.29 -10.67 16.21
C ARG A 266 -4.80 -10.70 16.43
N ASP A 267 -5.58 -9.94 15.67
CA ASP A 267 -7.02 -9.95 15.80
C ASP A 267 -7.63 -11.25 15.28
N ILE A 268 -7.09 -11.78 14.17
CA ILE A 268 -7.47 -13.10 13.66
C ILE A 268 -7.09 -14.21 14.66
N GLU A 269 -5.90 -14.17 15.25
CA GLU A 269 -5.45 -15.14 16.27
C GLU A 269 -6.36 -15.14 17.51
N LYS A 270 -6.74 -13.96 18.00
CA LYS A 270 -7.69 -13.83 19.10
C LYS A 270 -9.06 -14.41 18.75
N TYR A 271 -9.54 -14.15 17.54
CA TYR A 271 -10.79 -14.71 17.06
C TYR A 271 -10.74 -16.23 17.02
N ILE A 272 -9.70 -16.83 16.44
CA ILE A 272 -9.52 -18.29 16.37
C ILE A 272 -9.49 -18.90 17.77
N ALA A 273 -8.71 -18.32 18.69
CA ALA A 273 -8.60 -18.81 20.07
C ALA A 273 -9.96 -18.81 20.78
N ARG A 274 -10.75 -17.75 20.60
CA ARG A 274 -12.09 -17.64 21.17
C ARG A 274 -13.05 -18.67 20.57
N THR A 275 -13.04 -18.85 19.26
CA THR A 275 -13.92 -19.79 18.57
C THR A 275 -13.63 -21.24 19.00
N ILE A 276 -12.34 -21.63 19.07
CA ILE A 276 -11.93 -22.96 19.55
C ILE A 276 -12.36 -23.17 21.01
N TRP A 277 -12.22 -22.15 21.87
CA TRP A 277 -12.64 -22.23 23.27
C TRP A 277 -14.16 -22.41 23.42
N ASN A 278 -14.95 -21.69 22.62
CA ASN A 278 -16.40 -21.83 22.59
C ASN A 278 -16.84 -23.23 22.14
N MET A 279 -16.25 -23.78 21.08
CA MET A 279 -16.51 -25.13 20.59
C MET A 279 -16.26 -26.20 21.68
N LYS A 280 -15.16 -26.09 22.42
CA LYS A 280 -14.85 -27.02 23.52
C LYS A 280 -15.85 -26.95 24.67
N ARG A 281 -16.49 -25.81 24.90
CA ARG A 281 -17.52 -25.63 25.95
C ARG A 281 -18.91 -26.09 25.55
N SER A 282 -19.24 -26.00 24.28
CA SER A 282 -20.54 -26.45 23.75
C SER A 282 -20.63 -27.96 23.55
N GLY A 283 -19.59 -28.71 23.82
CA GLY A 283 -19.61 -30.20 23.79
C GLY A 283 -19.62 -30.76 22.37
N ALA A 284 -19.24 -29.98 21.38
CA ALA A 284 -19.07 -30.43 20.00
C ALA A 284 -17.69 -31.07 19.81
#